data_2628c91825cd32c515ee20659724ac42
#
_entry.id   2628c91825cd32c515ee20659724ac42
#
_cell.length_a   1.000
_cell.length_b   1.000
_cell.length_c   1.000
_cell.angle_alpha   90.00
_cell.angle_beta   90.00
_cell.angle_gamma   90.00
#
_symmetry.space_group_name_H-M   'P 1'
#
loop_
_entity.id
_entity.type
_entity.pdbx_description
1 polymer ?
#
loop_
_entity_poly.entity_id
_entity_poly.type
_entity_poly.pdbx_seq_one_letter_code
_entity_poly.pdbx_strand_id
1 'polypeptide(L)'
;MKKIRQLLTPLFFNFPFLITIFLIIRHYTGYIFYKYNLLCNKIYIGGYMFSQQEIARGRHGVIKKILNLLVKKKLKNKKETIEILEIGSFCGESTIMIGNFLSQKKTPFKITCVDIWNSFSYVHPNAFYLNKINENLKNGKIFNLFKHNINNSGYSKNVKIIKGDSNIVLKNIKIKFDFILIDASHSYKYVCNDIKNSMKILNNNGYLVGDDYEEIYKKTKHLNYKKLIKENLDSFYDHKNKKNIHPGVTFAVYKFFGNIPSLNGLFVRQLKNKKYTNIRISI
;
A
#
# COMPACT_ATOMS: atom_id res chain seq x y z
N MET A 1 22.42 0.21 -6.40
CA MET A 1 21.42 0.87 -5.56
C MET A 1 21.13 0.15 -4.25
N LYS A 2 20.86 -1.19 -4.22
CA LYS A 2 20.57 -1.93 -2.96
C LYS A 2 21.70 -1.83 -1.91
N LYS A 3 22.97 -1.93 -2.32
CA LYS A 3 24.16 -1.78 -1.42
C LYS A 3 24.30 -0.35 -0.86
N ILE A 4 24.08 0.67 -1.68
CA ILE A 4 24.15 2.09 -1.25
C ILE A 4 23.05 2.38 -0.25
N ARG A 5 21.85 1.85 -0.42
CA ARG A 5 20.74 1.99 0.52
C ARG A 5 21.04 1.31 1.87
N GLN A 6 21.62 0.09 1.84
CA GLN A 6 22.02 -0.60 3.08
C GLN A 6 23.10 0.15 3.87
N LEU A 7 24.00 0.85 3.20
CA LEU A 7 25.00 1.72 3.81
C LEU A 7 24.42 3.03 4.34
N LEU A 8 23.47 3.63 3.62
CA LEU A 8 22.88 4.92 3.99
C LEU A 8 21.78 4.80 5.05
N THR A 9 21.07 3.67 5.13
CA THR A 9 20.00 3.48 6.11
C THR A 9 20.43 3.72 7.56
N PRO A 10 21.54 3.14 8.07
CA PRO A 10 22.02 3.44 9.41
C PRO A 10 22.43 4.91 9.60
N LEU A 11 23.03 5.51 8.58
CA LEU A 11 23.45 6.92 8.61
C LEU A 11 22.23 7.84 8.75
N PHE A 12 21.17 7.59 8.03
CA PHE A 12 19.93 8.36 8.10
C PHE A 12 19.23 8.20 9.46
N PHE A 13 19.24 7.02 10.06
CA PHE A 13 18.63 6.82 11.38
C PHE A 13 19.44 7.46 12.51
N ASN A 14 20.78 7.46 12.40
CA ASN A 14 21.67 8.10 13.38
C ASN A 14 21.70 9.64 13.23
N PHE A 15 21.36 10.15 12.04
CA PHE A 15 21.35 11.58 11.74
C PHE A 15 20.01 11.98 11.09
N PRO A 16 18.92 12.14 11.87
CA PRO A 16 17.59 12.46 11.35
C PRO A 16 17.53 13.72 10.50
N PHE A 17 18.43 14.69 10.73
CA PHE A 17 18.52 15.92 9.94
C PHE A 17 18.90 15.65 8.47
N LEU A 18 19.71 14.62 8.18
CA LEU A 18 20.07 14.23 6.81
C LEU A 18 18.86 13.74 6.03
N ILE A 19 17.95 13.01 6.70
CA ILE A 19 16.67 12.62 6.08
C ILE A 19 15.88 13.86 5.72
N THR A 20 15.80 14.83 6.64
CA THR A 20 15.06 16.07 6.41
C THR A 20 15.61 16.83 5.22
N ILE A 21 16.93 17.01 5.13
CA ILE A 21 17.59 17.66 3.99
C ILE A 21 17.28 16.93 2.68
N PHE A 22 17.43 15.60 2.67
CA PHE A 22 17.13 14.78 1.50
C PHE A 22 15.67 14.95 1.05
N LEU A 23 14.72 14.91 1.99
CA LEU A 23 13.30 15.09 1.70
C LEU A 23 12.99 16.48 1.19
N ILE A 24 13.64 17.52 1.71
CA ILE A 24 13.52 18.90 1.22
C ILE A 24 13.99 18.98 -0.23
N ILE A 25 15.19 18.51 -0.52
CA ILE A 25 15.75 18.53 -1.88
C ILE A 25 14.81 17.76 -2.83
N ARG A 26 14.40 16.56 -2.44
CA ARG A 26 13.47 15.72 -3.22
C ARG A 26 12.11 16.39 -3.46
N HIS A 27 11.61 17.12 -2.47
CA HIS A 27 10.35 17.85 -2.58
C HIS A 27 10.45 18.97 -3.62
N TYR A 28 11.47 19.82 -3.52
CA TYR A 28 11.61 20.98 -4.42
C TYR A 28 12.02 20.60 -5.84
N THR A 29 12.95 19.67 -6.00
CA THR A 29 13.32 19.17 -7.34
C THR A 29 12.16 18.42 -8.01
N GLY A 30 11.40 17.66 -7.23
CA GLY A 30 10.20 16.96 -7.71
C GLY A 30 9.09 17.89 -8.17
N TYR A 31 9.03 19.13 -7.65
CA TYR A 31 8.00 20.12 -8.03
C TYR A 31 8.06 20.49 -9.51
N ILE A 32 9.24 20.67 -10.07
CA ILE A 32 9.41 21.01 -11.49
C ILE A 32 8.85 19.87 -12.36
N PHE A 33 9.22 18.63 -12.05
CA PHE A 33 8.71 17.45 -12.77
C PHE A 33 7.21 17.27 -12.58
N TYR A 34 6.68 17.54 -11.38
CA TYR A 34 5.25 17.53 -11.11
C TYR A 34 4.51 18.50 -12.04
N LYS A 35 4.94 19.76 -12.09
CA LYS A 35 4.32 20.78 -12.96
C LYS A 35 4.40 20.41 -14.44
N TYR A 36 5.55 19.95 -14.90
CA TYR A 36 5.73 19.49 -16.28
C TYR A 36 4.77 18.35 -16.64
N ASN A 37 4.67 17.32 -15.79
CA ASN A 37 3.79 16.18 -16.07
C ASN A 37 2.30 16.60 -16.07
N LEU A 38 1.89 17.50 -15.17
CA LEU A 38 0.52 18.01 -15.19
C LEU A 38 0.21 18.77 -16.48
N LEU A 39 1.08 19.66 -16.92
CA LEU A 39 0.93 20.44 -18.16
C LEU A 39 0.88 19.53 -19.40
N CYS A 40 1.66 18.45 -19.41
CA CYS A 40 1.71 17.50 -20.51
C CYS A 40 0.67 16.38 -20.42
N ASN A 41 -0.28 16.42 -19.50
CA ASN A 41 -1.26 15.35 -19.23
C ASN A 41 -0.60 13.96 -19.03
N LYS A 42 0.57 13.94 -18.38
CA LYS A 42 1.31 12.71 -18.07
C LYS A 42 1.09 12.29 -16.63
N ILE A 43 1.14 10.99 -16.39
CA ILE A 43 1.12 10.42 -15.05
C ILE A 43 2.34 10.91 -14.28
N TYR A 44 2.12 11.39 -13.06
CA TYR A 44 3.19 11.76 -12.14
C TYR A 44 3.14 10.93 -10.87
N ILE A 45 4.21 10.17 -10.64
CA ILE A 45 4.47 9.43 -9.41
C ILE A 45 5.92 9.69 -9.05
N GLY A 46 6.19 10.73 -8.28
CA GLY A 46 7.54 11.21 -8.02
C GLY A 46 7.73 11.88 -6.66
N GLY A 47 8.92 12.44 -6.43
CA GLY A 47 9.36 12.94 -5.13
C GLY A 47 8.59 14.14 -4.58
N TYR A 48 7.95 14.95 -5.42
CA TYR A 48 6.99 15.94 -4.96
C TYR A 48 5.76 15.21 -4.41
N MET A 49 5.21 15.62 -3.29
CA MET A 49 4.15 14.93 -2.52
C MET A 49 4.58 13.59 -1.91
N PHE A 50 5.88 13.33 -1.86
CA PHE A 50 6.48 12.18 -1.17
C PHE A 50 6.05 10.79 -1.65
N SER A 51 5.56 10.68 -2.88
CA SER A 51 5.33 9.39 -3.51
C SER A 51 6.64 8.58 -3.60
N GLN A 52 6.57 7.26 -3.33
CA GLN A 52 7.75 6.43 -3.10
C GLN A 52 7.95 5.34 -4.17
N GLN A 53 7.80 5.68 -5.43
CA GLN A 53 7.87 4.75 -6.56
C GLN A 53 9.04 3.77 -6.53
N GLU A 54 10.24 4.19 -6.07
CA GLU A 54 11.43 3.35 -6.11
C GLU A 54 11.45 2.24 -5.04
N ILE A 55 10.70 2.41 -3.96
CA ILE A 55 10.68 1.49 -2.82
C ILE A 55 9.76 0.29 -3.11
N ALA A 56 8.73 0.50 -3.89
CA ALA A 56 7.68 -0.47 -4.17
C ALA A 56 8.06 -1.59 -5.15
N ARG A 57 9.20 -1.55 -5.84
CA ARG A 57 9.56 -2.50 -6.92
C ARG A 57 9.48 -3.97 -6.51
N GLY A 58 9.96 -4.33 -5.32
CA GLY A 58 9.88 -5.70 -4.82
C GLY A 58 8.44 -6.13 -4.52
N ARG A 59 7.64 -5.25 -3.93
CA ARG A 59 6.21 -5.42 -3.63
C ARG A 59 5.41 -5.57 -4.92
N HIS A 60 5.63 -4.69 -5.90
CA HIS A 60 5.00 -4.78 -7.22
C HIS A 60 5.26 -6.12 -7.93
N GLY A 61 6.47 -6.68 -7.78
CA GLY A 61 6.79 -8.01 -8.31
C GLY A 61 5.89 -9.10 -7.72
N VAL A 62 5.67 -9.09 -6.41
CA VAL A 62 4.78 -10.04 -5.73
C VAL A 62 3.34 -9.85 -6.17
N ILE A 63 2.84 -8.59 -6.19
CA ILE A 63 1.47 -8.28 -6.63
C ILE A 63 1.24 -8.76 -8.07
N LYS A 64 2.16 -8.48 -9.00
CA LYS A 64 2.06 -8.95 -10.40
C LYS A 64 2.04 -10.47 -10.51
N LYS A 65 2.80 -11.20 -9.68
CA LYS A 65 2.75 -12.66 -9.65
C LYS A 65 1.38 -13.17 -9.20
N ILE A 66 0.77 -12.56 -8.17
CA ILE A 66 -0.57 -12.91 -7.69
C ILE A 66 -1.63 -12.62 -8.76
N LEU A 67 -1.57 -11.42 -9.36
CA LEU A 67 -2.48 -11.05 -10.46
C LEU A 67 -2.36 -12.02 -11.64
N ASN A 68 -1.14 -12.48 -11.98
CA ASN A 68 -0.95 -13.47 -13.04
C ASN A 68 -1.61 -14.82 -12.72
N LEU A 69 -1.64 -15.24 -11.44
CA LEU A 69 -2.39 -16.43 -11.02
C LEU A 69 -3.91 -16.24 -11.22
N LEU A 70 -4.43 -15.05 -10.89
CA LEU A 70 -5.85 -14.71 -11.14
C LEU A 70 -6.16 -14.68 -12.63
N VAL A 71 -5.32 -14.03 -13.45
CA VAL A 71 -5.47 -13.97 -14.91
C VAL A 71 -5.54 -15.38 -15.49
N LYS A 72 -4.56 -16.24 -15.17
CA LYS A 72 -4.53 -17.63 -15.65
C LYS A 72 -5.80 -18.40 -15.28
N LYS A 73 -6.36 -18.16 -14.10
CA LYS A 73 -7.59 -18.80 -13.64
C LYS A 73 -8.82 -18.30 -14.38
N LYS A 74 -8.96 -16.98 -14.54
CA LYS A 74 -10.12 -16.34 -15.22
C LYS A 74 -10.12 -16.62 -16.72
N LEU A 75 -8.94 -16.71 -17.37
CA LEU A 75 -8.83 -17.09 -18.78
C LEU A 75 -9.39 -18.47 -19.09
N LYS A 76 -9.30 -19.43 -18.14
CA LYS A 76 -9.90 -20.77 -18.27
C LYS A 76 -11.44 -20.71 -18.32
N ASN A 77 -12.06 -19.68 -17.72
CA ASN A 77 -13.50 -19.54 -17.57
C ASN A 77 -14.10 -18.51 -18.54
N LYS A 78 -13.46 -18.24 -19.68
CA LYS A 78 -13.93 -17.34 -20.76
C LYS A 78 -14.54 -16.01 -20.27
N LYS A 79 -13.68 -14.97 -20.09
CA LYS A 79 -14.06 -13.54 -19.97
C LYS A 79 -14.66 -13.03 -18.65
N GLU A 80 -14.37 -13.64 -17.52
CA GLU A 80 -14.79 -13.02 -16.25
C GLU A 80 -13.90 -11.81 -15.90
N THR A 81 -14.53 -10.69 -15.56
CA THR A 81 -13.87 -9.48 -15.05
C THR A 81 -13.18 -9.78 -13.71
N ILE A 82 -11.95 -9.32 -13.54
CA ILE A 82 -11.26 -9.37 -12.25
C ILE A 82 -11.70 -8.15 -11.44
N GLU A 83 -12.38 -8.38 -10.33
CA GLU A 83 -12.79 -7.32 -9.39
C GLU A 83 -11.70 -7.09 -8.35
N ILE A 84 -11.22 -5.87 -8.25
CA ILE A 84 -10.10 -5.45 -7.39
C ILE A 84 -10.56 -4.36 -6.45
N LEU A 85 -10.17 -4.46 -5.19
CA LEU A 85 -10.30 -3.40 -4.19
C LEU A 85 -8.90 -2.96 -3.74
N GLU A 86 -8.68 -1.67 -3.73
CA GLU A 86 -7.53 -1.03 -3.12
C GLU A 86 -8.00 -0.12 -2.00
N ILE A 87 -7.43 -0.29 -0.80
CA ILE A 87 -7.68 0.52 0.39
C ILE A 87 -6.41 1.30 0.67
N GLY A 88 -6.47 2.63 0.51
CA GLY A 88 -5.29 3.49 0.54
C GLY A 88 -4.65 3.63 -0.84
N SER A 89 -5.23 4.47 -1.70
CA SER A 89 -4.74 4.64 -3.08
C SER A 89 -3.78 5.82 -3.23
N PHE A 90 -3.76 6.74 -2.29
CA PHE A 90 -2.89 7.93 -2.24
C PHE A 90 -2.79 8.66 -3.60
N CYS A 91 -1.62 8.62 -4.28
CA CYS A 91 -1.41 9.20 -5.62
C CYS A 91 -1.72 8.22 -6.76
N GLY A 92 -2.08 6.95 -6.47
CA GLY A 92 -2.47 5.94 -7.44
C GLY A 92 -1.34 5.11 -8.01
N GLU A 93 -0.20 4.98 -7.33
CA GLU A 93 0.95 4.21 -7.85
C GLU A 93 0.61 2.74 -8.06
N SER A 94 0.10 2.08 -7.04
CA SER A 94 -0.33 0.67 -7.07
C SER A 94 -1.53 0.48 -8.00
N THR A 95 -2.52 1.40 -7.98
CA THR A 95 -3.64 1.40 -8.93
C THR A 95 -3.15 1.37 -10.38
N ILE A 96 -2.21 2.26 -10.73
CA ILE A 96 -1.65 2.38 -12.08
C ILE A 96 -0.84 1.13 -12.43
N MET A 97 -0.02 0.63 -11.52
CA MET A 97 0.75 -0.59 -11.73
C MET A 97 -0.15 -1.80 -12.01
N ILE A 98 -1.23 -1.95 -11.24
CA ILE A 98 -2.23 -3.02 -11.40
C ILE A 98 -2.95 -2.88 -12.74
N GLY A 99 -3.46 -1.69 -13.04
CA GLY A 99 -4.19 -1.40 -14.26
C GLY A 99 -3.34 -1.63 -15.51
N ASN A 100 -2.10 -1.13 -15.53
CA ASN A 100 -1.15 -1.36 -16.62
C ASN A 100 -0.86 -2.85 -16.83
N PHE A 101 -0.64 -3.60 -15.73
CA PHE A 101 -0.38 -5.03 -15.81
C PHE A 101 -1.56 -5.79 -16.44
N LEU A 102 -2.79 -5.52 -16.00
CA LEU A 102 -3.98 -6.20 -16.51
C LEU A 102 -4.33 -5.77 -17.94
N SER A 103 -4.15 -4.50 -18.29
CA SER A 103 -4.31 -4.00 -19.65
C SER A 103 -3.34 -4.68 -20.63
N GLN A 104 -2.05 -4.81 -20.25
CA GLN A 104 -1.06 -5.55 -21.05
C GLN A 104 -1.44 -7.03 -21.23
N LYS A 105 -2.11 -7.64 -20.23
CA LYS A 105 -2.64 -9.00 -20.32
C LYS A 105 -3.96 -9.11 -21.07
N LYS A 106 -4.52 -7.99 -21.58
CA LYS A 106 -5.81 -7.92 -22.24
C LYS A 106 -6.93 -8.60 -21.44
N THR A 107 -6.85 -8.49 -20.10
CA THR A 107 -7.79 -9.13 -19.17
C THR A 107 -8.82 -8.09 -18.71
N PRO A 108 -10.12 -8.34 -18.78
CA PRO A 108 -11.13 -7.43 -18.25
C PRO A 108 -10.96 -7.25 -16.74
N PHE A 109 -10.98 -6.02 -16.26
CA PHE A 109 -10.83 -5.71 -14.84
C PHE A 109 -11.62 -4.46 -14.42
N LYS A 110 -11.93 -4.40 -13.13
CA LYS A 110 -12.41 -3.19 -12.45
C LYS A 110 -11.63 -3.01 -11.17
N ILE A 111 -11.22 -1.78 -10.87
CA ILE A 111 -10.54 -1.41 -9.64
C ILE A 111 -11.43 -0.46 -8.86
N THR A 112 -11.78 -0.81 -7.63
CA THR A 112 -12.41 0.11 -6.68
C THR A 112 -11.35 0.63 -5.76
N CYS A 113 -11.10 1.95 -5.80
CA CYS A 113 -10.14 2.65 -4.95
C CYS A 113 -10.90 3.32 -3.81
N VAL A 114 -10.57 2.95 -2.58
CA VAL A 114 -11.13 3.55 -1.36
C VAL A 114 -10.01 4.24 -0.60
N ASP A 115 -10.13 5.54 -0.42
CA ASP A 115 -9.18 6.32 0.38
C ASP A 115 -9.92 7.50 1.02
N ILE A 116 -9.51 7.89 2.20
CA ILE A 116 -10.05 9.06 2.88
C ILE A 116 -9.51 10.36 2.28
N TRP A 117 -8.33 10.32 1.68
CA TRP A 117 -7.56 11.49 1.18
C TRP A 117 -7.60 12.65 2.18
N ASN A 118 -7.31 12.34 3.42
CA ASN A 118 -7.24 13.30 4.51
C ASN A 118 -5.99 13.05 5.36
N SER A 119 -5.70 13.96 6.28
CA SER A 119 -4.50 13.92 7.12
C SER A 119 -4.37 12.64 7.91
N PHE A 120 -3.16 12.15 8.02
CA PHE A 120 -2.80 11.06 8.92
C PHE A 120 -2.84 11.50 10.37
N SER A 121 -3.29 10.60 11.24
CA SER A 121 -3.42 10.82 12.69
C SER A 121 -2.39 10.06 13.53
N TYR A 122 -1.42 9.39 12.87
CA TYR A 122 -0.37 8.65 13.57
C TYR A 122 0.88 9.53 13.83
N VAL A 123 1.74 9.08 14.73
CA VAL A 123 3.03 9.70 15.01
C VAL A 123 4.09 9.12 14.07
N HIS A 124 4.71 9.96 13.27
CA HIS A 124 5.79 9.58 12.36
C HIS A 124 7.14 10.08 12.91
N PRO A 125 8.23 9.30 12.81
CA PRO A 125 9.56 9.71 13.29
C PRO A 125 10.10 10.99 12.65
N ASN A 126 9.67 11.31 11.44
CA ASN A 126 10.04 12.54 10.74
C ASN A 126 8.84 13.50 10.64
N ALA A 127 8.80 14.50 11.52
CA ALA A 127 7.73 15.49 11.58
C ALA A 127 7.64 16.36 10.30
N PHE A 128 8.76 16.70 9.65
CA PHE A 128 8.76 17.44 8.40
C PHE A 128 8.02 16.67 7.30
N TYR A 129 8.32 15.38 7.15
CA TYR A 129 7.64 14.51 6.20
C TYR A 129 6.13 14.47 6.47
N LEU A 130 5.73 14.18 7.71
CA LEU A 130 4.32 14.08 8.09
C LEU A 130 3.56 15.40 7.88
N ASN A 131 4.16 16.52 8.27
CA ASN A 131 3.53 17.84 8.11
C ASN A 131 3.30 18.19 6.64
N LYS A 132 4.28 17.94 5.77
CA LYS A 132 4.16 18.21 4.33
C LYS A 132 3.15 17.31 3.64
N ILE A 133 3.11 16.04 3.97
CA ILE A 133 2.11 15.11 3.43
C ILE A 133 0.71 15.50 3.90
N ASN A 134 0.54 15.83 5.19
CA ASN A 134 -0.74 16.26 5.75
C ASN A 134 -1.23 17.59 5.17
N GLU A 135 -0.33 18.53 4.91
CA GLU A 135 -0.66 19.77 4.19
C GLU A 135 -1.23 19.46 2.80
N ASN A 136 -0.56 18.61 2.03
CA ASN A 136 -0.99 18.23 0.68
C ASN A 136 -2.31 17.43 0.68
N LEU A 137 -2.55 16.62 1.70
CA LEU A 137 -3.82 15.91 1.89
C LEU A 137 -4.96 16.88 2.20
N LYS A 138 -4.77 17.76 3.19
CA LYS A 138 -5.77 18.79 3.59
C LYS A 138 -6.18 19.69 2.44
N ASN A 139 -5.22 20.12 1.64
CA ASN A 139 -5.44 20.99 0.49
C ASN A 139 -5.98 20.25 -0.75
N GLY A 140 -6.26 18.96 -0.65
CA GLY A 140 -6.78 18.12 -1.72
C GLY A 140 -5.81 17.88 -2.89
N LYS A 141 -4.54 18.33 -2.79
CA LYS A 141 -3.55 18.19 -3.87
C LYS A 141 -3.28 16.73 -4.21
N ILE A 142 -3.21 15.85 -3.21
CA ILE A 142 -2.97 14.42 -3.42
C ILE A 142 -4.17 13.78 -4.10
N PHE A 143 -5.39 14.10 -3.69
CA PHE A 143 -6.60 13.60 -4.35
C PHE A 143 -6.72 14.09 -5.80
N ASN A 144 -6.40 15.36 -6.05
CA ASN A 144 -6.40 15.90 -7.42
C ASN A 144 -5.33 15.24 -8.29
N LEU A 145 -4.15 14.97 -7.73
CA LEU A 145 -3.10 14.23 -8.43
C LEU A 145 -3.53 12.78 -8.71
N PHE A 146 -4.16 12.10 -7.76
CA PHE A 146 -4.74 10.78 -7.99
C PHE A 146 -5.72 10.79 -9.19
N LYS A 147 -6.68 11.71 -9.19
CA LYS A 147 -7.64 11.86 -10.31
C LYS A 147 -6.94 12.15 -11.64
N HIS A 148 -5.95 13.05 -11.65
CA HIS A 148 -5.14 13.34 -12.82
C HIS A 148 -4.45 12.08 -13.35
N ASN A 149 -3.80 11.32 -12.48
CA ASN A 149 -3.10 10.09 -12.83
C ASN A 149 -4.04 9.04 -13.42
N ILE A 150 -5.21 8.84 -12.80
CA ILE A 150 -6.21 7.88 -13.30
C ILE A 150 -6.79 8.32 -14.64
N ASN A 151 -7.11 9.60 -14.81
CA ASN A 151 -7.64 10.12 -16.07
C ASN A 151 -6.67 9.94 -17.23
N ASN A 152 -5.36 10.02 -16.96
CA ASN A 152 -4.31 9.84 -17.98
C ASN A 152 -3.77 8.41 -18.07
N SER A 153 -4.37 7.43 -17.39
CA SER A 153 -3.90 6.04 -17.38
C SER A 153 -4.30 5.21 -18.62
N GLY A 154 -5.29 5.69 -19.39
CA GLY A 154 -5.87 4.95 -20.52
C GLY A 154 -6.97 3.94 -20.13
N TYR A 155 -7.24 3.75 -18.84
CA TYR A 155 -8.29 2.83 -18.33
C TYR A 155 -9.12 3.44 -17.20
N SER A 156 -9.29 4.77 -17.19
CA SER A 156 -10.08 5.49 -16.19
C SER A 156 -11.49 4.94 -16.00
N LYS A 157 -12.13 4.47 -17.10
CA LYS A 157 -13.46 3.84 -17.07
C LYS A 157 -13.51 2.54 -16.25
N ASN A 158 -12.36 1.92 -15.99
CA ASN A 158 -12.24 0.70 -15.20
C ASN A 158 -12.02 0.99 -13.71
N VAL A 159 -11.84 2.27 -13.32
CA VAL A 159 -11.52 2.68 -11.95
C VAL A 159 -12.70 3.41 -11.32
N LYS A 160 -13.25 2.83 -10.25
CA LYS A 160 -14.24 3.46 -9.39
C LYS A 160 -13.53 4.11 -8.19
N ILE A 161 -13.74 5.40 -8.00
CA ILE A 161 -13.13 6.19 -6.92
C ILE A 161 -14.16 6.40 -5.83
N ILE A 162 -13.85 6.02 -4.59
CA ILE A 162 -14.69 6.24 -3.41
C ILE A 162 -13.87 6.98 -2.36
N LYS A 163 -14.13 8.29 -2.21
CA LYS A 163 -13.52 9.08 -1.14
C LYS A 163 -14.29 8.86 0.15
N GLY A 164 -13.64 8.26 1.17
CA GLY A 164 -14.27 8.01 2.46
C GLY A 164 -13.45 7.11 3.37
N ASP A 165 -13.86 7.06 4.64
CA ASP A 165 -13.27 6.16 5.63
C ASP A 165 -13.58 4.70 5.27
N SER A 166 -12.54 3.87 5.13
CA SER A 166 -12.65 2.43 4.84
C SER A 166 -13.58 1.71 5.81
N ASN A 167 -13.56 2.09 7.10
CA ASN A 167 -14.45 1.50 8.13
C ASN A 167 -15.94 1.69 7.84
N ILE A 168 -16.30 2.74 7.12
CA ILE A 168 -17.68 3.03 6.72
C ILE A 168 -17.95 2.44 5.35
N VAL A 169 -17.07 2.74 4.39
CA VAL A 169 -17.23 2.35 2.98
C VAL A 169 -17.33 0.84 2.83
N LEU A 170 -16.40 0.07 3.45
CA LEU A 170 -16.34 -1.38 3.26
C LEU A 170 -17.56 -2.12 3.83
N LYS A 171 -18.23 -1.56 4.84
CA LYS A 171 -19.47 -2.14 5.39
C LYS A 171 -20.65 -2.04 4.43
N ASN A 172 -20.61 -1.06 3.53
CA ASN A 172 -21.68 -0.77 2.58
C ASN A 172 -21.43 -1.37 1.18
N ILE A 173 -20.24 -1.92 0.94
CA ILE A 173 -19.91 -2.60 -0.32
C ILE A 173 -20.62 -3.96 -0.36
N LYS A 174 -21.45 -4.16 -1.40
CA LYS A 174 -22.21 -5.41 -1.61
C LYS A 174 -21.54 -6.39 -2.58
N ILE A 175 -20.61 -5.91 -3.40
CA ILE A 175 -19.85 -6.76 -4.32
C ILE A 175 -18.69 -7.44 -3.61
N LYS A 176 -18.23 -8.56 -4.16
CA LYS A 176 -17.03 -9.27 -3.68
C LYS A 176 -15.88 -9.08 -4.67
N PHE A 177 -14.66 -9.18 -4.15
CA PHE A 177 -13.44 -8.93 -4.89
C PHE A 177 -12.57 -10.18 -5.02
N ASP A 178 -11.88 -10.30 -6.15
CA ASP A 178 -10.91 -11.37 -6.40
C ASP A 178 -9.54 -11.05 -5.81
N PHE A 179 -9.24 -9.74 -5.69
CA PHE A 179 -7.99 -9.23 -5.13
C PHE A 179 -8.28 -8.00 -4.28
N ILE A 180 -7.79 -8.00 -3.06
CA ILE A 180 -7.88 -6.85 -2.14
C ILE A 180 -6.47 -6.49 -1.71
N LEU A 181 -6.08 -5.22 -1.92
CA LEU A 181 -4.85 -4.62 -1.42
C LEU A 181 -5.19 -3.66 -0.29
N ILE A 182 -4.56 -3.86 0.88
CA ILE A 182 -4.62 -2.95 2.03
C ILE A 182 -3.27 -2.23 2.12
N ASP A 183 -3.28 -0.93 1.86
CA ASP A 183 -2.11 -0.05 1.90
C ASP A 183 -2.55 1.34 2.41
N ALA A 184 -3.18 1.37 3.58
CA ALA A 184 -3.79 2.57 4.15
C ALA A 184 -3.10 2.98 5.46
N SER A 185 -3.86 3.17 6.56
CA SER A 185 -3.29 3.53 7.84
C SER A 185 -2.54 2.35 8.49
N HIS A 186 -1.38 2.62 9.10
CA HIS A 186 -0.58 1.61 9.81
C HIS A 186 -0.98 1.50 11.30
N SER A 187 -1.94 2.31 11.77
CA SER A 187 -2.47 2.21 13.13
C SER A 187 -3.19 0.87 13.34
N TYR A 188 -2.86 0.16 14.41
CA TYR A 188 -3.36 -1.18 14.73
C TYR A 188 -4.87 -1.33 14.59
N LYS A 189 -5.64 -0.36 15.13
CA LYS A 189 -7.10 -0.36 15.08
C LYS A 189 -7.64 -0.33 13.65
N TYR A 190 -7.07 0.53 12.81
CA TYR A 190 -7.49 0.68 11.41
C TYR A 190 -7.11 -0.56 10.60
N VAL A 191 -5.88 -1.06 10.73
CA VAL A 191 -5.44 -2.29 10.05
C VAL A 191 -6.32 -3.49 10.43
N CYS A 192 -6.66 -3.65 11.73
CA CYS A 192 -7.58 -4.71 12.16
C CYS A 192 -8.96 -4.60 11.50
N ASN A 193 -9.48 -3.38 11.39
CA ASN A 193 -10.78 -3.15 10.77
C ASN A 193 -10.75 -3.41 9.26
N ASP A 194 -9.70 -2.97 8.57
CA ASP A 194 -9.53 -3.17 7.15
C ASP A 194 -9.39 -4.67 6.83
N ILE A 195 -8.59 -5.42 7.57
CA ILE A 195 -8.50 -6.88 7.45
C ILE A 195 -9.88 -7.53 7.67
N LYS A 196 -10.54 -7.21 8.80
CA LYS A 196 -11.83 -7.80 9.18
C LYS A 196 -12.92 -7.55 8.14
N ASN A 197 -13.01 -6.32 7.60
CA ASN A 197 -14.02 -5.97 6.62
C ASN A 197 -13.67 -6.56 5.24
N SER A 198 -12.40 -6.54 4.84
CA SER A 198 -11.92 -7.16 3.61
C SER A 198 -12.21 -8.66 3.56
N MET A 199 -12.04 -9.36 4.69
CA MET A 199 -12.34 -10.80 4.78
C MET A 199 -13.79 -11.14 4.44
N LYS A 200 -14.75 -10.23 4.67
CA LYS A 200 -16.18 -10.45 4.40
C LYS A 200 -16.54 -10.31 2.92
N ILE A 201 -15.77 -9.50 2.19
CA ILE A 201 -16.02 -9.14 0.80
C ILE A 201 -15.01 -9.75 -0.18
N LEU A 202 -14.17 -10.68 0.29
CA LEU A 202 -13.27 -11.44 -0.56
C LEU A 202 -13.99 -12.63 -1.19
N ASN A 203 -13.78 -12.85 -2.49
CA ASN A 203 -14.26 -14.03 -3.21
C ASN A 203 -13.54 -15.31 -2.73
N ASN A 204 -14.23 -16.45 -2.82
CA ASN A 204 -13.53 -17.74 -2.68
C ASN A 204 -12.44 -17.87 -3.74
N ASN A 205 -11.25 -18.32 -3.35
CA ASN A 205 -10.00 -18.32 -4.11
C ASN A 205 -9.45 -16.93 -4.45
N GLY A 206 -10.00 -15.85 -3.88
CA GLY A 206 -9.44 -14.50 -3.94
C GLY A 206 -8.22 -14.34 -3.06
N TYR A 207 -7.52 -13.23 -3.24
CA TYR A 207 -6.30 -12.90 -2.50
C TYR A 207 -6.49 -11.62 -1.69
N LEU A 208 -6.14 -11.71 -0.41
CA LEU A 208 -6.00 -10.58 0.50
C LEU A 208 -4.50 -10.29 0.67
N VAL A 209 -4.09 -9.10 0.30
CA VAL A 209 -2.72 -8.63 0.35
C VAL A 209 -2.68 -7.35 1.17
N GLY A 210 -1.66 -7.18 1.99
CA GLY A 210 -1.46 -5.90 2.67
C GLY A 210 0.00 -5.54 2.73
N ASP A 211 0.27 -4.23 2.71
CA ASP A 211 1.60 -3.65 2.71
C ASP A 211 2.16 -3.47 4.13
N ASP A 212 3.43 -3.03 4.20
CA ASP A 212 4.15 -2.66 5.42
C ASP A 212 4.27 -3.77 6.48
N TYR A 213 4.30 -5.03 6.00
CA TYR A 213 4.56 -6.22 6.81
C TYR A 213 6.01 -6.69 6.63
N GLU A 214 6.97 -5.91 7.14
CA GLU A 214 8.40 -6.16 6.92
C GLU A 214 8.93 -7.37 7.67
N GLU A 215 8.36 -7.67 8.86
CA GLU A 215 8.83 -8.78 9.67
C GLU A 215 7.67 -9.47 10.42
N ILE A 216 7.86 -10.76 10.70
CA ILE A 216 6.88 -11.57 11.45
C ILE A 216 6.96 -11.27 12.96
N TYR A 217 5.81 -11.31 13.65
CA TYR A 217 5.73 -11.06 15.09
C TYR A 217 6.67 -11.94 15.91
N LYS A 218 6.84 -13.22 15.56
CA LYS A 218 7.75 -14.16 16.27
C LYS A 218 9.19 -13.63 16.38
N LYS A 219 9.69 -12.94 15.35
CA LYS A 219 11.05 -12.38 15.33
C LYS A 219 11.17 -11.04 16.07
N THR A 220 10.06 -10.39 16.36
CA THR A 220 10.00 -9.07 17.00
C THR A 220 9.36 -9.11 18.38
N LYS A 221 9.21 -10.29 18.99
CA LYS A 221 8.63 -10.50 20.33
C LYS A 221 9.32 -9.73 21.46
N HIS A 222 10.58 -9.34 21.27
CA HIS A 222 11.35 -8.55 22.24
C HIS A 222 10.84 -7.10 22.33
N LEU A 223 10.00 -6.66 21.38
CA LEU A 223 9.42 -5.32 21.37
C LEU A 223 8.16 -5.26 22.24
N ASN A 224 7.99 -4.13 22.93
CA ASN A 224 6.77 -3.88 23.71
C ASN A 224 5.63 -3.36 22.78
N TYR A 225 4.95 -4.28 22.12
CA TYR A 225 3.84 -3.94 21.20
C TYR A 225 2.70 -3.16 21.87
N LYS A 226 2.39 -3.43 23.16
CA LYS A 226 1.35 -2.68 23.88
C LYS A 226 1.71 -1.19 23.95
N LYS A 227 2.97 -0.88 24.25
CA LYS A 227 3.47 0.50 24.28
C LYS A 227 3.44 1.13 22.88
N LEU A 228 4.05 0.48 21.87
CA LEU A 228 4.15 0.98 20.51
C LEU A 228 2.78 1.27 19.88
N ILE A 229 1.79 0.40 20.12
CA ILE A 229 0.42 0.58 19.64
C ILE A 229 -0.30 1.70 20.39
N LYS A 230 -0.10 1.82 21.73
CA LYS A 230 -0.67 2.92 22.54
C LYS A 230 -0.13 4.28 22.09
N GLU A 231 1.14 4.36 21.76
CA GLU A 231 1.79 5.56 21.22
C GLU A 231 1.40 5.86 19.78
N ASN A 232 0.67 4.96 19.13
CA ASN A 232 0.20 5.09 17.74
C ASN A 232 1.34 5.41 16.76
N LEU A 233 2.48 4.75 16.94
CA LEU A 233 3.64 4.94 16.09
C LEU A 233 3.38 4.36 14.70
N ASP A 234 3.64 5.16 13.68
CA ASP A 234 3.60 4.73 12.29
C ASP A 234 4.63 3.65 12.01
N SER A 235 5.87 3.94 12.34
CA SER A 235 6.97 3.02 12.16
C SER A 235 7.95 3.06 13.33
N PHE A 236 8.68 1.98 13.52
CA PHE A 236 9.67 1.80 14.57
C PHE A 236 10.90 1.07 14.05
N TYR A 237 12.10 1.59 14.33
CA TYR A 237 13.33 0.92 13.96
C TYR A 237 13.72 -0.11 15.02
N ASP A 238 13.65 -1.38 14.68
CA ASP A 238 14.11 -2.49 15.51
C ASP A 238 15.63 -2.65 15.39
N HIS A 239 16.35 -2.14 16.37
CA HIS A 239 17.83 -2.21 16.42
C HIS A 239 18.37 -3.63 16.44
N LYS A 240 17.66 -4.58 17.06
CA LYS A 240 18.06 -6.00 17.14
C LYS A 240 18.04 -6.66 15.76
N ASN A 241 16.97 -6.45 15.00
CA ASN A 241 16.81 -7.03 13.66
C ASN A 241 17.30 -6.10 12.54
N LYS A 242 17.78 -4.89 12.89
CA LYS A 242 18.24 -3.85 11.95
C LYS A 242 17.23 -3.56 10.84
N LYS A 243 15.95 -3.44 11.21
CA LYS A 243 14.85 -3.23 10.29
C LYS A 243 13.88 -2.16 10.80
N ASN A 244 13.32 -1.41 9.87
CA ASN A 244 12.12 -0.63 10.15
C ASN A 244 10.90 -1.56 10.09
N ILE A 245 9.99 -1.43 11.03
CA ILE A 245 8.73 -2.20 11.11
C ILE A 245 7.57 -1.25 11.33
N HIS A 246 6.39 -1.66 10.93
CA HIS A 246 5.11 -1.01 11.25
C HIS A 246 4.40 -1.83 12.34
N PRO A 247 4.50 -1.42 13.63
CA PRO A 247 4.04 -2.24 14.76
C PRO A 247 2.56 -2.59 14.69
N GLY A 248 1.74 -1.63 14.27
CA GLY A 248 0.30 -1.83 14.11
C GLY A 248 -0.04 -2.88 13.07
N VAL A 249 0.67 -2.88 11.91
CA VAL A 249 0.51 -3.87 10.85
C VAL A 249 0.98 -5.24 11.32
N THR A 250 2.23 -5.33 11.84
CA THR A 250 2.81 -6.60 12.30
C THR A 250 1.91 -7.30 13.33
N PHE A 251 1.39 -6.55 14.31
CA PHE A 251 0.56 -7.14 15.36
C PHE A 251 -0.86 -7.46 14.90
N ALA A 252 -1.45 -6.65 14.02
CA ALA A 252 -2.74 -6.96 13.41
C ALA A 252 -2.69 -8.24 12.58
N VAL A 253 -1.69 -8.39 11.71
CA VAL A 253 -1.48 -9.60 10.91
C VAL A 253 -1.32 -10.82 11.79
N TYR A 254 -0.52 -10.73 12.87
CA TYR A 254 -0.38 -11.81 13.84
C TYR A 254 -1.71 -12.19 14.50
N LYS A 255 -2.53 -11.20 14.88
CA LYS A 255 -3.84 -11.43 15.50
C LYS A 255 -4.80 -12.21 14.59
N PHE A 256 -4.80 -11.93 13.29
CA PHE A 256 -5.75 -12.57 12.36
C PHE A 256 -5.21 -13.86 11.75
N PHE A 257 -3.91 -13.98 11.53
CA PHE A 257 -3.33 -15.05 10.74
C PHE A 257 -2.17 -15.79 11.41
N GLY A 258 -1.77 -15.38 12.63
CA GLY A 258 -0.59 -15.91 13.30
C GLY A 258 0.71 -15.46 12.63
N ASN A 259 1.79 -16.23 12.81
CA ASN A 259 3.08 -15.96 12.19
C ASN A 259 3.11 -16.47 10.75
N ILE A 260 2.80 -15.62 9.80
CA ILE A 260 2.86 -15.91 8.37
C ILE A 260 4.09 -15.24 7.73
N PRO A 261 4.62 -15.77 6.61
CA PRO A 261 5.79 -15.17 5.96
C PRO A 261 5.49 -13.78 5.40
N SER A 262 6.48 -12.88 5.50
CA SER A 262 6.52 -11.62 4.77
C SER A 262 7.11 -11.87 3.38
N LEU A 263 6.42 -11.41 2.35
CA LEU A 263 6.82 -11.52 0.95
C LEU A 263 7.21 -10.12 0.43
N ASN A 264 8.48 -9.73 0.58
CA ASN A 264 8.98 -8.39 0.25
C ASN A 264 8.20 -7.25 0.93
N GLY A 265 7.85 -7.40 2.20
CA GLY A 265 7.09 -6.41 2.97
C GLY A 265 5.57 -6.55 2.84
N LEU A 266 5.08 -7.58 2.14
CA LEU A 266 3.65 -7.87 2.04
C LEU A 266 3.25 -9.07 2.87
N PHE A 267 2.07 -9.02 3.52
CA PHE A 267 1.35 -10.23 3.89
C PHE A 267 0.43 -10.65 2.76
N VAL A 268 0.33 -11.96 2.53
CA VAL A 268 -0.52 -12.49 1.46
C VAL A 268 -1.29 -13.70 1.96
N ARG A 269 -2.60 -13.67 1.80
CA ARG A 269 -3.51 -14.76 2.17
C ARG A 269 -4.44 -15.08 1.01
N GLN A 270 -4.65 -16.36 0.75
CA GLN A 270 -5.67 -16.81 -0.20
C GLN A 270 -6.84 -17.44 0.55
N LEU A 271 -8.06 -17.04 0.21
CA LEU A 271 -9.27 -17.69 0.72
C LEU A 271 -9.57 -18.94 -0.10
N LYS A 272 -9.52 -20.13 0.52
CA LYS A 272 -9.90 -21.41 -0.09
C LYS A 272 -10.85 -22.15 0.84
N ASN A 273 -12.03 -22.52 0.33
CA ASN A 273 -13.01 -23.30 1.07
C ASN A 273 -13.25 -22.75 2.49
N LYS A 274 -13.49 -21.43 2.57
CA LYS A 274 -13.71 -20.68 3.82
C LYS A 274 -12.49 -20.62 4.76
N LYS A 275 -11.30 -21.06 4.34
CA LYS A 275 -10.06 -21.00 5.12
C LYS A 275 -9.02 -20.11 4.45
N TYR A 276 -8.26 -19.34 5.23
CA TYR A 276 -7.15 -18.53 4.75
C TYR A 276 -5.86 -19.33 4.74
N THR A 277 -5.26 -19.48 3.57
CA THR A 277 -4.03 -20.27 3.37
C THR A 277 -2.86 -19.40 2.94
N ASN A 278 -1.65 -19.86 3.25
CA ASN A 278 -0.44 -19.27 2.66
C ASN A 278 -0.37 -19.63 1.17
N ILE A 279 0.22 -18.75 0.39
CA ILE A 279 0.54 -19.04 -1.00
C ILE A 279 2.04 -19.36 -1.12
N ARG A 280 2.36 -20.30 -2.02
CA ARG A 280 3.74 -20.55 -2.43
C ARG A 280 3.98 -19.76 -3.71
N ILE A 281 4.77 -18.68 -3.63
CA ILE A 281 5.23 -17.93 -4.78
C ILE A 281 6.76 -18.02 -4.74
N SER A 282 7.36 -18.53 -5.80
CA SER A 282 8.81 -18.40 -6.00
C SER A 282 9.12 -16.91 -6.23
N ILE A 283 9.85 -16.31 -5.29
CA ILE A 283 10.22 -14.88 -5.31
C ILE A 283 11.48 -14.72 -6.14
#